data_717afe854b7c7b4638fa11a5eb960f28
#
_entry.id   717afe854b7c7b4638fa11a5eb960f28
#
_cell.length_a   1.000
_cell.length_b   1.000
_cell.length_c   1.000
_cell.angle_alpha   90.00
_cell.angle_beta   90.00
_cell.angle_gamma   90.00
#
_symmetry.space_group_name_H-M   'P 1'
#
loop_
_entity.id
_entity.type
_entity.pdbx_description
1 polymer ?
#
loop_
_entity_poly.entity_id
_entity_poly.type
_entity_poly.pdbx_seq_one_letter_code
_entity_poly.pdbx_strand_id
1 'polypeptide(L)'
;MSRSEFNKSVDQKIFWHNYPDCLKAFVVKENNNILAASTLKDIGNNFVEIGVDAHPDSQLSGLGSTVYSAAGRWAFENGKIPFSSVGPWNIPSTRTQLNSGMKYVGIDMIGINKFFVPPQPLGKPSPEIDMTNYYPEWAKNSQIKPKA
;
A
#
# COMPACT_ATOMS: atom_id res chain seq x y z
N MET A 1 8.64 16.92 0.13
CA MET A 1 7.96 17.77 -0.87
C MET A 1 6.61 18.20 -0.29
N SER A 2 6.19 19.42 -0.52
CA SER A 2 4.85 19.87 -0.14
C SER A 2 3.78 19.26 -1.05
N ARG A 3 2.53 19.22 -0.56
CA ARG A 3 1.38 18.72 -1.32
C ARG A 3 1.20 19.48 -2.65
N SER A 4 1.29 20.82 -2.61
CA SER A 4 1.10 21.64 -3.80
C SER A 4 2.16 21.41 -4.88
N GLU A 5 3.41 21.28 -4.48
CA GLU A 5 4.52 20.98 -5.41
C GLU A 5 4.37 19.57 -6.00
N PHE A 6 3.99 18.60 -5.17
CA PHE A 6 3.78 17.23 -5.61
C PHE A 6 2.69 17.16 -6.68
N ASN A 7 1.51 17.72 -6.40
CA ASN A 7 0.37 17.67 -7.32
C ASN A 7 0.63 18.35 -8.67
N LYS A 8 1.54 19.34 -8.71
CA LYS A 8 1.96 20.00 -9.96
C LYS A 8 3.00 19.21 -10.74
N SER A 9 3.73 18.31 -10.07
CA SER A 9 4.91 17.64 -10.64
C SER A 9 4.62 16.18 -11.00
N VAL A 10 3.50 15.62 -10.57
CA VAL A 10 3.20 14.19 -10.71
C VAL A 10 2.27 13.92 -11.89
N ASP A 11 2.56 12.89 -12.67
CA ASP A 11 1.60 12.34 -13.62
C ASP A 11 0.65 11.39 -12.89
N GLN A 12 -0.60 11.80 -12.72
CA GLN A 12 -1.63 11.03 -12.02
C GLN A 12 -1.99 9.71 -12.72
N LYS A 13 -1.67 9.54 -14.00
CA LYS A 13 -1.88 8.27 -14.70
C LYS A 13 -0.87 7.20 -14.28
N ILE A 14 0.33 7.63 -13.85
CA ILE A 14 1.40 6.76 -13.38
C ILE A 14 1.31 6.60 -11.85
N PHE A 15 1.06 7.69 -11.14
CA PHE A 15 1.09 7.75 -9.67
C PHE A 15 -0.34 7.83 -9.09
N TRP A 16 -1.18 6.89 -9.45
CA TRP A 16 -2.60 6.90 -9.17
C TRP A 16 -2.97 6.45 -7.73
N HIS A 17 -2.09 5.72 -7.03
CA HIS A 17 -2.25 5.44 -5.60
C HIS A 17 -1.84 6.61 -4.70
N ASN A 18 -1.31 7.67 -5.26
CA ASN A 18 -0.88 8.82 -4.50
C ASN A 18 -2.02 9.83 -4.35
N TYR A 19 -2.32 10.19 -3.11
CA TYR A 19 -3.48 10.97 -2.77
C TYR A 19 -3.27 12.47 -3.05
N PRO A 20 -4.12 13.11 -3.86
CA PRO A 20 -4.04 14.56 -4.09
C PRO A 20 -4.26 15.40 -2.83
N ASP A 21 -4.97 14.84 -1.83
CA ASP A 21 -5.27 15.45 -0.53
C ASP A 21 -4.31 15.00 0.59
N CYS A 22 -3.15 14.47 0.24
CA CYS A 22 -2.18 13.95 1.19
C CYS A 22 -1.68 15.00 2.18
N LEU A 23 -1.32 14.57 3.37
CA LEU A 23 -0.64 15.39 4.38
C LEU A 23 0.78 15.75 3.93
N LYS A 24 1.46 14.79 3.31
CA LYS A 24 2.85 14.93 2.87
C LYS A 24 3.15 13.92 1.76
N ALA A 25 4.09 14.29 0.89
CA ALA A 25 4.62 13.42 -0.16
C ALA A 25 6.13 13.23 -0.01
N PHE A 26 6.59 11.99 -0.19
CA PHE A 26 7.99 11.59 -0.26
C PHE A 26 8.27 11.11 -1.66
N VAL A 27 9.32 11.62 -2.27
CA VAL A 27 9.62 11.35 -3.68
C VAL A 27 11.10 11.10 -3.89
N VAL A 28 11.41 10.22 -4.83
CA VAL A 28 12.72 10.14 -5.46
C VAL A 28 12.61 10.78 -6.85
N LYS A 29 13.52 11.67 -7.15
CA LYS A 29 13.59 12.38 -8.43
C LYS A 29 14.94 12.20 -9.09
N GLU A 30 14.91 12.15 -10.40
CA GLU A 30 16.08 12.27 -11.25
C GLU A 30 15.76 13.23 -12.40
N ASN A 31 16.63 14.22 -12.63
CA ASN A 31 16.45 15.23 -13.69
C ASN A 31 15.02 15.83 -13.73
N ASN A 32 14.47 16.19 -12.58
CA ASN A 32 13.09 16.66 -12.40
C ASN A 32 11.97 15.62 -12.60
N ASN A 33 12.26 14.42 -13.05
CA ASN A 33 11.27 13.35 -13.17
C ASN A 33 11.09 12.64 -11.82
N ILE A 34 9.84 12.39 -11.44
CA ILE A 34 9.55 11.58 -10.27
C ILE A 34 9.67 10.10 -10.66
N LEU A 35 10.58 9.38 -10.01
CA LEU A 35 10.80 7.94 -10.21
C LEU A 35 9.99 7.09 -9.24
N ALA A 36 9.78 7.56 -8.03
CA ALA A 36 8.92 6.93 -7.06
C ALA A 36 8.30 7.98 -6.12
N ALA A 37 7.11 7.72 -5.69
CA ALA A 37 6.40 8.59 -4.75
C ALA A 37 5.64 7.77 -3.71
N SER A 38 5.55 8.31 -2.49
CA SER A 38 4.69 7.82 -1.44
C SER A 38 4.00 8.99 -0.77
N THR A 39 2.72 8.87 -0.53
CA THR A 39 1.90 9.89 0.11
C THR A 39 1.19 9.36 1.34
N LEU A 40 0.88 10.24 2.26
CA LEU A 40 0.17 9.94 3.51
C LEU A 40 -1.18 10.63 3.49
N LYS A 41 -2.25 9.88 3.64
CA LYS A 41 -3.61 10.39 3.79
C LYS A 41 -4.09 10.17 5.23
N ASP A 42 -4.63 11.22 5.86
CA ASP A 42 -5.28 11.09 7.17
C ASP A 42 -6.61 10.33 7.00
N ILE A 43 -6.76 9.24 7.73
CA ILE A 43 -7.99 8.42 7.75
C ILE A 43 -8.68 8.45 9.12
N GLY A 44 -8.26 9.36 9.98
CA GLY A 44 -8.85 9.55 11.32
C GLY A 44 -8.18 8.70 12.41
N ASN A 45 -8.51 9.00 13.66
CA ASN A 45 -8.03 8.26 14.84
C ASN A 45 -6.51 8.07 14.90
N ASN A 46 -5.73 9.05 14.45
CA ASN A 46 -4.28 9.02 14.30
C ASN A 46 -3.75 8.03 13.25
N PHE A 47 -4.61 7.35 12.50
CA PHE A 47 -4.18 6.52 11.37
C PHE A 47 -3.91 7.35 10.12
N VAL A 48 -2.88 6.97 9.40
CA VAL A 48 -2.55 7.51 8.09
C VAL A 48 -2.37 6.36 7.10
N GLU A 49 -3.07 6.45 5.99
CA GLU A 49 -2.92 5.50 4.90
C GLU A 49 -1.74 5.90 4.01
N ILE A 50 -0.87 4.95 3.70
CA ILE A 50 0.28 5.15 2.83
C ILE A 50 -0.03 4.62 1.44
N GLY A 51 -0.02 5.51 0.44
CA GLY A 51 0.00 5.16 -0.97
C GLY A 51 1.43 5.16 -1.50
N VAL A 52 1.75 4.27 -2.43
CA VAL A 52 3.07 4.20 -3.08
C VAL A 52 2.94 3.79 -4.53
N ASP A 53 3.63 4.51 -5.39
CA ASP A 53 3.81 4.18 -6.80
C ASP A 53 5.27 4.37 -7.22
N ALA A 54 5.70 3.60 -8.20
CA ALA A 54 6.99 3.76 -8.87
C ALA A 54 6.77 3.89 -10.38
N HIS A 55 7.56 4.75 -11.01
CA HIS A 55 7.54 4.88 -12.47
C HIS A 55 7.86 3.52 -13.13
N PRO A 56 7.18 3.15 -14.21
CA PRO A 56 7.41 1.86 -14.87
C PRO A 56 8.87 1.57 -15.18
N ASP A 57 9.62 2.57 -15.63
CA ASP A 57 11.04 2.44 -16.00
C ASP A 57 11.98 2.29 -14.78
N SER A 58 11.46 2.55 -13.57
CA SER A 58 12.23 2.46 -12.31
C SER A 58 11.72 1.36 -11.37
N GLN A 59 10.82 0.51 -11.85
CA GLN A 59 10.32 -0.62 -11.07
C GLN A 59 11.43 -1.61 -10.73
N LEU A 60 11.30 -2.29 -9.58
CA LEU A 60 12.26 -3.26 -9.04
C LEU A 60 13.61 -2.66 -8.59
N SER A 61 13.80 -1.35 -8.66
CA SER A 61 15.01 -0.65 -8.20
C SER A 61 15.11 -0.42 -6.69
N GLY A 62 14.07 -0.81 -5.93
CA GLY A 62 13.96 -0.54 -4.48
C GLY A 62 13.46 0.87 -4.13
N LEU A 63 13.26 1.75 -5.11
CA LEU A 63 12.84 3.13 -4.87
C LEU A 63 11.45 3.22 -4.19
N GLY A 64 10.53 2.32 -4.54
CA GLY A 64 9.23 2.21 -3.86
C GLY A 64 9.37 1.97 -2.36
N SER A 65 10.22 1.02 -1.95
CA SER A 65 10.50 0.75 -0.53
C SER A 65 11.17 1.94 0.16
N THR A 66 12.03 2.67 -0.54
CA THR A 66 12.71 3.86 0.00
C THR A 66 11.70 4.95 0.36
N VAL A 67 10.83 5.34 -0.57
CA VAL A 67 9.82 6.39 -0.31
C VAL A 67 8.76 5.92 0.69
N TYR A 68 8.38 4.64 0.64
CA TYR A 68 7.43 4.04 1.57
C TYR A 68 7.97 4.05 3.01
N SER A 69 9.23 3.63 3.21
CA SER A 69 9.90 3.66 4.52
C SER A 69 10.03 5.08 5.06
N ALA A 70 10.34 6.06 4.20
CA ALA A 70 10.39 7.47 4.59
C ALA A 70 9.03 7.99 5.06
N ALA A 71 7.94 7.59 4.38
CA ALA A 71 6.58 7.93 4.77
C ALA A 71 6.20 7.30 6.11
N GLY A 72 6.49 6.01 6.29
CA GLY A 72 6.24 5.29 7.55
C GLY A 72 6.99 5.90 8.73
N ARG A 73 8.29 6.20 8.56
CA ARG A 73 9.10 6.88 9.57
C ARG A 73 8.49 8.22 9.96
N TRP A 74 8.15 9.05 8.99
CA TRP A 74 7.52 10.34 9.27
C TRP A 74 6.21 10.18 10.05
N ALA A 75 5.39 9.18 9.74
CA ALA A 75 4.17 8.90 10.47
C ALA A 75 4.45 8.65 11.95
N PHE A 76 5.40 7.74 12.28
CA PHE A 76 5.79 7.47 13.66
C PHE A 76 6.34 8.69 14.38
N GLU A 77 7.23 9.45 13.74
CA GLU A 77 7.83 10.67 14.31
C GLU A 77 6.78 11.76 14.60
N ASN A 78 5.61 11.69 13.96
CA ASN A 78 4.49 12.62 14.16
C ASN A 78 3.31 12.01 14.95
N GLY A 79 3.54 10.92 15.68
CA GLY A 79 2.54 10.28 16.55
C GLY A 79 1.37 9.64 15.77
N LYS A 80 1.61 9.29 14.50
CA LYS A 80 0.63 8.67 13.61
C LYS A 80 0.89 7.17 13.49
N ILE A 81 -0.16 6.41 13.23
CA ILE A 81 -0.09 4.97 12.98
C ILE A 81 -0.16 4.76 11.47
N PRO A 82 0.92 4.34 10.82
CA PRO A 82 0.91 4.06 9.40
C PRO A 82 0.12 2.79 9.10
N PHE A 83 -0.75 2.88 8.13
CA PHE A 83 -1.57 1.79 7.61
C PHE A 83 -1.46 1.72 6.10
N SER A 84 -1.70 0.56 5.53
CA SER A 84 -1.74 0.39 4.08
C SER A 84 -2.53 -0.86 3.74
N SER A 85 -3.30 -0.80 2.68
CA SER A 85 -4.00 -1.95 2.12
C SER A 85 -3.40 -2.33 0.76
N VAL A 86 -3.43 -3.62 0.43
CA VAL A 86 -2.90 -4.12 -0.84
C VAL A 86 -3.72 -5.31 -1.31
N GLY A 87 -4.04 -5.33 -2.60
CA GLY A 87 -4.69 -6.49 -3.20
C GLY A 87 -3.79 -7.73 -3.16
N PRO A 88 -4.33 -8.93 -2.88
CA PRO A 88 -3.54 -10.15 -2.70
C PRO A 88 -2.75 -10.56 -3.96
N TRP A 89 -3.16 -10.06 -5.12
CA TRP A 89 -2.46 -10.27 -6.40
C TRP A 89 -1.29 -9.30 -6.62
N ASN A 90 -1.19 -8.22 -5.85
CA ASN A 90 -0.17 -7.19 -6.02
C ASN A 90 1.10 -7.55 -5.22
N ILE A 91 1.78 -8.60 -5.66
CA ILE A 91 3.00 -9.10 -5.02
C ILE A 91 4.11 -8.03 -4.88
N PRO A 92 4.40 -7.19 -5.88
CA PRO A 92 5.41 -6.14 -5.74
C PRO A 92 5.09 -5.17 -4.60
N SER A 93 3.84 -4.73 -4.48
CA SER A 93 3.41 -3.82 -3.40
C SER A 93 3.51 -4.49 -2.03
N THR A 94 3.05 -5.75 -1.92
CA THR A 94 3.18 -6.52 -0.68
C THR A 94 4.64 -6.64 -0.23
N ARG A 95 5.55 -6.98 -1.15
CA ARG A 95 6.99 -7.04 -0.84
C ARG A 95 7.54 -5.69 -0.40
N THR A 96 7.13 -4.60 -1.06
CA THR A 96 7.51 -3.24 -0.68
C THR A 96 7.14 -2.94 0.77
N GLN A 97 5.90 -3.24 1.15
CA GLN A 97 5.39 -3.00 2.50
C GLN A 97 6.13 -3.84 3.55
N LEU A 98 6.24 -5.16 3.33
CA LEU A 98 6.93 -6.07 4.26
C LEU A 98 8.41 -5.72 4.40
N ASN A 99 9.12 -5.42 3.31
CA ASN A 99 10.53 -5.01 3.33
C ASN A 99 10.74 -3.66 4.05
N SER A 100 9.70 -2.83 4.13
CA SER A 100 9.72 -1.56 4.85
C SER A 100 9.37 -1.70 6.33
N GLY A 101 9.22 -2.93 6.84
CA GLY A 101 8.94 -3.22 8.24
C GLY A 101 7.48 -3.22 8.63
N MET A 102 6.55 -3.11 7.66
CA MET A 102 5.12 -3.26 7.95
C MET A 102 4.81 -4.70 8.33
N LYS A 103 3.86 -4.85 9.25
CA LYS A 103 3.37 -6.15 9.68
C LYS A 103 1.98 -6.38 9.12
N TYR A 104 1.72 -7.59 8.70
CA TYR A 104 0.38 -8.02 8.30
C TYR A 104 -0.51 -8.12 9.54
N VAL A 105 -1.62 -7.38 9.55
CA VAL A 105 -2.53 -7.30 10.70
C VAL A 105 -3.93 -7.83 10.43
N GLY A 106 -4.30 -7.99 9.17
CA GLY A 106 -5.65 -8.47 8.81
C GLY A 106 -5.91 -8.50 7.32
N ILE A 107 -7.08 -8.95 6.96
CA ILE A 107 -7.61 -8.99 5.59
C ILE A 107 -8.98 -8.36 5.57
N ASP A 108 -9.19 -7.41 4.66
CA ASP A 108 -10.51 -6.91 4.32
C ASP A 108 -11.11 -7.76 3.21
N MET A 109 -12.32 -8.22 3.41
CA MET A 109 -13.10 -8.89 2.38
C MET A 109 -14.01 -7.88 1.69
N ILE A 110 -13.74 -7.61 0.41
CA ILE A 110 -14.55 -6.72 -0.40
C ILE A 110 -15.40 -7.55 -1.35
N GLY A 111 -16.72 -7.50 -1.16
CA GLY A 111 -17.68 -8.09 -2.11
C GLY A 111 -17.83 -7.17 -3.33
N ILE A 112 -17.46 -7.66 -4.52
CA ILE A 112 -17.72 -6.99 -5.78
C ILE A 112 -18.84 -7.75 -6.51
N ASN A 113 -19.80 -7.03 -7.10
CA ASN A 113 -20.92 -7.62 -7.84
C ASN A 113 -20.45 -8.72 -8.81
N LYS A 114 -20.74 -10.00 -8.51
CA LYS A 114 -20.52 -11.21 -9.30
C LYS A 114 -19.23 -12.01 -9.03
N PHE A 115 -18.22 -11.48 -8.33
CA PHE A 115 -17.03 -12.27 -7.99
C PHE A 115 -16.63 -12.04 -6.54
N PHE A 116 -16.52 -13.11 -5.80
CA PHE A 116 -15.80 -13.09 -4.54
C PHE A 116 -14.54 -13.94 -4.72
N VAL A 117 -13.39 -13.30 -4.61
CA VAL A 117 -12.11 -13.99 -4.52
C VAL A 117 -11.66 -13.85 -3.08
N PRO A 118 -11.66 -14.92 -2.27
CA PRO A 118 -11.10 -14.84 -0.93
C PRO A 118 -9.63 -14.45 -1.05
N PRO A 119 -9.18 -13.41 -0.34
CA PRO A 119 -7.78 -13.04 -0.37
C PRO A 119 -6.96 -14.19 0.18
N GLN A 120 -5.91 -14.58 -0.54
CA GLN A 120 -4.95 -15.55 -0.03
C GLN A 120 -4.02 -14.84 0.95
N PRO A 121 -3.72 -15.42 2.10
CA PRO A 121 -2.78 -14.84 3.04
C PRO A 121 -1.40 -14.74 2.37
N LEU A 122 -0.90 -13.52 2.28
CA LEU A 122 0.43 -13.23 1.73
C LEU A 122 1.44 -13.20 2.88
N GLY A 123 2.09 -14.32 3.10
CA GLY A 123 3.09 -14.49 4.15
C GLY A 123 2.52 -15.02 5.46
N LYS A 124 3.41 -15.23 6.42
CA LYS A 124 3.02 -15.64 7.77
C LYS A 124 2.67 -14.38 8.57
N PRO A 125 1.57 -14.39 9.35
CA PRO A 125 1.29 -13.31 10.28
C PRO A 125 2.46 -13.15 11.26
N SER A 126 2.66 -11.94 11.77
CA SER A 126 3.62 -11.74 12.84
C SER A 126 3.21 -12.61 14.04
N PRO A 127 4.16 -13.35 14.67
CA PRO A 127 3.84 -14.16 15.85
C PRO A 127 3.34 -13.36 17.05
N GLU A 128 3.49 -12.04 17.01
CA GLU A 128 3.03 -11.12 18.04
C GLU A 128 1.56 -10.69 17.83
N ILE A 129 0.93 -11.10 16.72
CA ILE A 129 -0.43 -10.74 16.38
C ILE A 129 -1.30 -12.00 16.46
N ASP A 130 -2.23 -12.00 17.41
CA ASP A 130 -3.28 -13.02 17.46
C ASP A 130 -4.28 -12.72 16.32
N MET A 131 -4.28 -13.58 15.32
CA MET A 131 -5.06 -13.37 14.10
C MET A 131 -6.09 -14.49 13.93
N THR A 132 -7.35 -14.12 13.99
CA THR A 132 -8.47 -15.03 13.70
C THR A 132 -9.04 -14.72 12.32
N ASN A 133 -8.99 -15.67 11.42
CA ASN A 133 -9.57 -15.55 10.08
C ASN A 133 -11.03 -16.06 10.10
N TYR A 134 -11.98 -15.16 9.89
CA TYR A 134 -13.39 -15.50 9.75
C TYR A 134 -13.77 -15.53 8.27
N TYR A 135 -13.99 -16.73 7.74
CA TYR A 135 -14.60 -16.88 6.42
C TYR A 135 -16.06 -17.32 6.60
N PRO A 136 -17.04 -16.66 5.97
CA PRO A 136 -18.39 -17.19 5.92
C PRO A 136 -18.37 -18.55 5.22
N GLU A 137 -19.26 -19.48 5.62
CA GLU A 137 -19.26 -20.87 5.13
C GLU A 137 -19.34 -20.97 3.60
N TRP A 138 -20.10 -20.05 2.98
CA TRP A 138 -20.20 -19.98 1.52
C TRP A 138 -18.86 -19.62 0.83
N ALA A 139 -17.97 -18.88 1.49
CA ALA A 139 -16.67 -18.51 0.96
C ALA A 139 -15.64 -19.65 1.08
N LYS A 140 -15.78 -20.53 2.06
CA LYS A 140 -14.90 -21.70 2.25
C LYS A 140 -15.00 -22.70 1.10
N ASN A 141 -16.16 -22.77 0.45
CA ASN A 141 -16.46 -23.73 -0.60
C ASN A 141 -16.32 -23.16 -2.03
N SER A 142 -16.07 -21.87 -2.18
CA SER A 142 -15.89 -21.23 -3.48
C SER A 142 -14.47 -21.43 -4.00
N GLN A 143 -14.16 -22.62 -4.50
CA GLN A 143 -12.94 -22.85 -5.26
C GLN A 143 -13.09 -22.22 -6.65
N ILE A 144 -12.73 -20.96 -6.80
CA ILE A 144 -12.53 -20.38 -8.11
C ILE A 144 -11.16 -20.87 -8.60
N LYS A 145 -11.15 -21.89 -9.44
CA LYS A 145 -9.94 -22.28 -10.16
C LYS A 145 -9.53 -21.10 -11.04
N PRO A 146 -8.29 -20.61 -10.96
CA PRO A 146 -7.81 -19.65 -11.95
C PRO A 146 -7.96 -20.30 -13.33
N LYS A 147 -8.56 -19.57 -14.27
CA LYS A 147 -8.49 -19.98 -15.67
C LYS A 147 -7.03 -19.93 -16.10
N ALA A 148 -6.52 -21.08 -16.55
CA ALA A 148 -5.21 -21.20 -17.18
C ALA A 148 -5.12 -20.32 -18.43
#